data_40f7e1942dbd05a56ae4156dc5ea5c87
#
_entry.id   40f7e1942dbd05a56ae4156dc5ea5c87
#
_cell.length_a   1.000
_cell.length_b   1.000
_cell.length_c   1.000
_cell.angle_alpha   90.00
_cell.angle_beta   90.00
_cell.angle_gamma   90.00
#
_symmetry.space_group_name_H-M   'P 1'
#
loop_
_entity.id
_entity.type
_entity.pdbx_description
1 polymer ?
#
loop_
_entity_poly.entity_id
_entity_poly.type
_entity_poly.pdbx_seq_one_letter_code
_entity_poly.pdbx_strand_id
1 'polypeptide(L)'
;SLPAIAIGLEPPEKDIMNRPPRDSRKSIFADGLMGKIVVEGFMIGMFTILAFFIGNRYYGIEVARTMAFISLGMLELIHSFNVKSEESIFKVGLFENKYLVGAFLLGTVLQLGIVFVPTLAEIFKLTQLNTTQWLITIAISIAPIIIVELQKKFNELKFGKVVYDYKTRQEV
;
A
#
# COMPACT_ATOMS: atom_id res chain seq x y z
N SER A 1 11.45 3.21 -1.68
CA SER A 1 12.36 2.20 -2.30
C SER A 1 12.59 0.97 -1.41
N LEU A 2 12.75 1.12 -0.08
CA LEU A 2 12.99 -0.01 0.83
C LEU A 2 11.88 -1.07 0.78
N PRO A 3 10.57 -0.74 0.84
CA PRO A 3 9.52 -1.73 0.71
C PRO A 3 9.54 -2.46 -0.64
N ALA A 4 9.86 -1.78 -1.73
CA ALA A 4 9.93 -2.39 -3.06
C ALA A 4 11.02 -3.47 -3.14
N ILE A 5 12.21 -3.19 -2.56
CA ILE A 5 13.28 -4.18 -2.45
C ILE A 5 12.85 -5.35 -1.57
N ALA A 6 12.20 -5.06 -0.45
CA ALA A 6 11.73 -6.07 0.50
C ALA A 6 10.64 -7.00 -0.11
N ILE A 7 9.74 -6.47 -0.95
CA ILE A 7 8.78 -7.27 -1.71
C ILE A 7 9.50 -8.21 -2.70
N GLY A 8 10.61 -7.77 -3.30
CA GLY A 8 11.43 -8.63 -4.14
C GLY A 8 12.05 -9.84 -3.42
N LEU A 9 12.05 -9.83 -2.08
CA LEU A 9 12.50 -10.93 -1.22
C LEU A 9 11.30 -11.71 -0.62
N GLU A 10 10.08 -11.53 -1.13
CA GLU A 10 8.90 -12.27 -0.67
C GLU A 10 9.10 -13.77 -0.90
N PRO A 11 8.81 -14.62 0.10
CA PRO A 11 8.83 -16.07 -0.08
C PRO A 11 7.86 -16.50 -1.19
N PRO A 12 8.20 -17.56 -1.96
CA PRO A 12 7.31 -18.05 -3.00
C PRO A 12 5.99 -18.54 -2.41
N GLU A 13 4.88 -18.26 -3.10
CA GLU A 13 3.56 -18.76 -2.72
C GLU A 13 3.55 -20.31 -2.76
N LYS A 14 2.81 -20.94 -1.84
CA LYS A 14 2.80 -22.41 -1.65
C LYS A 14 2.36 -23.19 -2.88
N ASP A 15 1.56 -22.57 -3.75
CA ASP A 15 1.01 -23.19 -4.97
C ASP A 15 1.76 -22.82 -6.25
N ILE A 16 2.88 -22.09 -6.15
CA ILE A 16 3.60 -21.57 -7.33
C ILE A 16 4.04 -22.68 -8.29
N MET A 17 4.37 -23.86 -7.77
CA MET A 17 4.76 -25.01 -8.60
C MET A 17 3.59 -25.65 -9.32
N ASN A 18 2.37 -25.34 -8.94
CA ASN A 18 1.14 -25.82 -9.58
C ASN A 18 0.63 -24.86 -10.67
N ARG A 19 1.30 -23.71 -10.83
CA ARG A 19 0.96 -22.71 -11.83
C ARG A 19 1.87 -22.88 -13.06
N PRO A 20 1.36 -22.65 -14.29
CA PRO A 20 2.23 -22.68 -15.45
C PRO A 20 3.20 -21.51 -15.44
N PRO A 21 4.29 -21.66 -16.16
CA PRO A 21 5.23 -20.61 -16.40
C PRO A 21 4.56 -19.39 -17.05
N ARG A 22 4.95 -18.20 -16.64
CA ARG A 22 4.51 -16.96 -17.28
C ARG A 22 5.04 -16.92 -18.74
N ASP A 23 4.18 -16.55 -19.68
CA ASP A 23 4.60 -16.32 -21.05
C ASP A 23 5.58 -15.14 -21.11
N SER A 24 6.84 -15.44 -21.46
CA SER A 24 7.92 -14.43 -21.55
C SER A 24 7.71 -13.39 -22.65
N ARG A 25 6.78 -13.63 -23.58
CA ARG A 25 6.41 -12.69 -24.66
C ARG A 25 5.43 -11.61 -24.20
N LYS A 26 4.73 -11.83 -23.07
CA LYS A 26 3.80 -10.85 -22.53
C LYS A 26 4.54 -9.70 -21.85
N SER A 27 4.05 -8.47 -22.06
CA SER A 27 4.53 -7.30 -21.32
C SER A 27 4.40 -7.49 -19.81
N ILE A 28 5.28 -6.87 -19.04
CA ILE A 28 5.19 -6.82 -17.56
C ILE A 28 3.83 -6.25 -17.12
N PHE A 29 3.29 -5.31 -17.88
CA PHE A 29 2.02 -4.65 -17.60
C PHE A 29 0.77 -5.41 -18.12
N ALA A 30 0.96 -6.61 -18.67
CA ALA A 30 -0.15 -7.45 -19.11
C ALA A 30 -0.98 -7.96 -17.91
N ASP A 31 -2.05 -8.65 -18.24
CA ASP A 31 -2.91 -9.36 -17.27
C ASP A 31 -3.55 -8.42 -16.20
N GLY A 32 -3.79 -7.14 -16.56
CA GLY A 32 -4.48 -6.17 -15.71
C GLY A 32 -3.59 -5.37 -14.75
N LEU A 33 -2.28 -5.63 -14.70
CA LEU A 33 -1.35 -4.97 -13.77
C LEU A 33 -1.35 -3.44 -13.96
N MET A 34 -1.37 -2.94 -15.21
CA MET A 34 -1.44 -1.50 -15.46
C MET A 34 -2.69 -0.87 -14.85
N GLY A 35 -3.86 -1.50 -15.02
CA GLY A 35 -5.10 -1.03 -14.43
C GLY A 35 -5.05 -0.98 -12.91
N LYS A 36 -4.47 -2.01 -12.30
CA LYS A 36 -4.26 -2.08 -10.84
C LYS A 36 -3.39 -0.93 -10.36
N ILE A 37 -2.23 -0.71 -10.99
CA ILE A 37 -1.31 0.40 -10.66
C ILE A 37 -2.01 1.75 -10.72
N VAL A 38 -2.78 2.01 -11.78
CA VAL A 38 -3.48 3.28 -11.96
C VAL A 38 -4.56 3.48 -10.88
N VAL A 39 -5.36 2.46 -10.59
CA VAL A 39 -6.43 2.54 -9.58
C VAL A 39 -5.86 2.72 -8.18
N GLU A 40 -4.85 1.95 -7.82
CA GLU A 40 -4.23 2.01 -6.49
C GLU A 40 -3.44 3.32 -6.31
N GLY A 41 -2.71 3.78 -7.32
CA GLY A 41 -2.03 5.08 -7.29
C GLY A 41 -3.01 6.25 -7.19
N PHE A 42 -4.12 6.20 -7.92
CA PHE A 42 -5.19 7.19 -7.81
C PHE A 42 -5.81 7.20 -6.40
N MET A 43 -6.03 6.04 -5.82
CA MET A 43 -6.54 5.90 -4.46
C MET A 43 -5.59 6.54 -3.44
N ILE A 44 -4.29 6.26 -3.49
CA ILE A 44 -3.29 6.88 -2.60
C ILE A 44 -3.30 8.39 -2.76
N GLY A 45 -3.30 8.90 -4.00
CA GLY A 45 -3.39 10.33 -4.29
C GLY A 45 -4.65 10.98 -3.71
N MET A 46 -5.81 10.33 -3.87
CA MET A 46 -7.09 10.82 -3.31
C MET A 46 -7.07 10.92 -1.79
N PHE A 47 -6.57 9.90 -1.09
CA PHE A 47 -6.47 9.94 0.38
C PHE A 47 -5.46 10.98 0.86
N THR A 48 -4.37 11.19 0.14
CA THR A 48 -3.40 12.26 0.42
C THR A 48 -4.05 13.65 0.27
N ILE A 49 -4.79 13.86 -0.83
CA ILE A 49 -5.54 15.11 -1.06
C ILE A 49 -6.62 15.29 0.01
N LEU A 50 -7.31 14.24 0.42
CA LEU A 50 -8.30 14.30 1.49
C LEU A 50 -7.66 14.74 2.82
N ALA A 51 -6.51 14.19 3.18
CA ALA A 51 -5.76 14.61 4.37
C ALA A 51 -5.38 16.09 4.30
N PHE A 52 -4.88 16.56 3.14
CA PHE A 52 -4.58 17.95 2.90
C PHE A 52 -5.83 18.84 3.03
N PHE A 53 -6.92 18.46 2.39
CA PHE A 53 -8.16 19.21 2.38
C PHE A 53 -8.75 19.37 3.79
N ILE A 54 -8.80 18.28 4.57
CA ILE A 54 -9.27 18.32 5.96
C ILE A 54 -8.35 19.21 6.80
N GLY A 55 -7.03 19.04 6.68
CA GLY A 55 -6.05 19.87 7.37
C GLY A 55 -6.21 21.35 7.05
N ASN A 56 -6.33 21.69 5.78
CA ASN A 56 -6.44 23.09 5.34
C ASN A 56 -7.78 23.73 5.76
N ARG A 57 -8.87 22.96 5.70
CA ARG A 57 -10.21 23.46 6.01
C ARG A 57 -10.40 23.78 7.48
N TYR A 58 -9.80 22.99 8.37
CA TYR A 58 -10.05 23.07 9.81
C TYR A 58 -8.87 23.58 10.64
N TYR A 59 -7.64 23.49 10.14
CA TYR A 59 -6.44 23.74 10.94
C TYR A 59 -5.41 24.64 10.25
N GLY A 60 -5.59 24.98 8.98
CA GLY A 60 -4.70 25.83 8.20
C GLY A 60 -3.63 25.09 7.40
N ILE A 61 -2.96 25.83 6.53
CA ILE A 61 -2.08 25.29 5.47
C ILE A 61 -0.87 24.52 6.00
N GLU A 62 -0.30 24.91 7.14
CA GLU A 62 0.89 24.27 7.72
C GLU A 62 0.54 22.87 8.23
N VAL A 63 -0.57 22.74 8.96
CA VAL A 63 -1.10 21.47 9.43
C VAL A 63 -1.50 20.59 8.23
N ALA A 64 -2.17 21.17 7.22
CA ALA A 64 -2.56 20.45 6.01
C ALA A 64 -1.37 19.81 5.31
N ARG A 65 -0.28 20.54 5.16
CA ARG A 65 0.97 20.05 4.55
C ARG A 65 1.54 18.90 5.33
N THR A 66 1.58 19.00 6.66
CA THR A 66 2.09 17.95 7.54
C THR A 66 1.20 16.71 7.50
N MET A 67 -0.12 16.85 7.56
CA MET A 67 -1.06 15.75 7.44
C MET A 67 -0.90 15.02 6.11
N ALA A 68 -0.82 15.76 5.00
CA ALA A 68 -0.63 15.18 3.67
C ALA A 68 0.71 14.45 3.54
N PHE A 69 1.80 15.04 4.05
CA PHE A 69 3.13 14.44 4.04
C PHE A 69 3.15 13.10 4.79
N ILE A 70 2.60 13.09 6.01
CA ILE A 70 2.54 11.86 6.82
C ILE A 70 1.61 10.83 6.15
N SER A 71 0.42 11.27 5.69
CA SER A 71 -0.52 10.36 5.04
C SER A 71 0.09 9.71 3.81
N LEU A 72 0.73 10.46 2.92
CA LEU A 72 1.34 9.91 1.70
C LEU A 72 2.35 8.81 2.01
N GLY A 73 3.31 9.09 2.88
CA GLY A 73 4.35 8.10 3.18
C GLY A 73 3.82 6.90 3.96
N MET A 74 2.87 7.10 4.89
CA MET A 74 2.25 5.99 5.61
C MET A 74 1.35 5.15 4.68
N LEU A 75 0.62 5.79 3.76
CA LEU A 75 -0.16 5.10 2.74
C LEU A 75 0.71 4.18 1.88
N GLU A 76 1.87 4.66 1.40
CA GLU A 76 2.79 3.85 0.60
C GLU A 76 3.40 2.69 1.41
N LEU A 77 3.83 2.96 2.65
CA LEU A 77 4.38 1.94 3.54
C LEU A 77 3.36 0.84 3.85
N ILE A 78 2.14 1.22 4.18
CA ILE A 78 1.05 0.30 4.51
C ILE A 78 0.60 -0.46 3.25
N HIS A 79 0.47 0.25 2.12
CA HIS A 79 0.05 -0.34 0.85
C HIS A 79 1.02 -1.41 0.34
N SER A 80 2.30 -1.31 0.69
CA SER A 80 3.29 -2.33 0.35
C SER A 80 2.92 -3.74 0.83
N PHE A 81 2.21 -3.85 1.97
CA PHE A 81 1.66 -5.13 2.45
C PHE A 81 0.47 -5.62 1.61
N ASN A 82 -0.30 -4.71 1.02
CA ASN A 82 -1.41 -5.09 0.14
C ASN A 82 -0.93 -5.62 -1.20
N VAL A 83 0.19 -5.09 -1.70
CA VAL A 83 0.71 -5.41 -3.05
C VAL A 83 1.49 -6.72 -3.07
N LYS A 84 2.01 -7.18 -1.92
CA LYS A 84 2.86 -8.38 -1.84
C LYS A 84 2.16 -9.67 -2.31
N SER A 85 0.84 -9.75 -2.27
CA SER A 85 0.05 -10.91 -2.71
C SER A 85 -1.33 -10.52 -3.20
N GLU A 86 -1.86 -11.29 -4.14
CA GLU A 86 -3.26 -11.17 -4.59
C GLU A 86 -4.25 -11.75 -3.55
N GLU A 87 -3.78 -12.60 -2.65
CA GLU A 87 -4.59 -13.09 -1.54
C GLU A 87 -4.68 -12.05 -0.41
N SER A 88 -5.70 -12.21 0.45
CA SER A 88 -5.84 -11.36 1.64
C SER A 88 -4.59 -11.41 2.51
N ILE A 89 -4.15 -10.22 2.99
CA ILE A 89 -3.00 -10.11 3.90
C ILE A 89 -3.20 -10.91 5.19
N PHE A 90 -4.45 -11.14 5.60
CA PHE A 90 -4.77 -11.94 6.78
C PHE A 90 -4.61 -13.45 6.53
N LYS A 91 -4.67 -13.90 5.27
CA LYS A 91 -4.41 -15.30 4.89
C LYS A 91 -2.93 -15.57 4.69
N VAL A 92 -2.24 -14.66 4.03
CA VAL A 92 -0.79 -14.78 3.73
C VAL A 92 0.06 -14.56 4.98
N GLY A 93 -0.43 -13.76 5.94
CA GLY A 93 0.31 -13.38 7.14
C GLY A 93 1.13 -12.10 6.95
N LEU A 94 0.93 -11.15 7.86
CA LEU A 94 1.61 -9.85 7.83
C LEU A 94 3.12 -9.95 8.08
N PHE A 95 3.55 -10.92 8.89
CA PHE A 95 4.90 -11.03 9.43
C PHE A 95 5.77 -12.08 8.72
N GLU A 96 5.29 -12.73 7.68
CA GLU A 96 6.06 -13.76 6.96
C GLU A 96 7.29 -13.17 6.27
N ASN A 97 7.15 -11.98 5.67
CA ASN A 97 8.27 -11.25 5.10
C ASN A 97 8.90 -10.31 6.14
N LYS A 98 9.93 -10.79 6.83
CA LYS A 98 10.65 -10.00 7.85
C LYS A 98 11.34 -8.77 7.27
N TYR A 99 11.75 -8.82 6.00
CA TYR A 99 12.38 -7.69 5.31
C TYR A 99 11.37 -6.58 5.06
N LEU A 100 10.13 -6.93 4.69
CA LEU A 100 9.05 -5.96 4.50
C LEU A 100 8.65 -5.31 5.82
N VAL A 101 8.57 -6.09 6.90
CA VAL A 101 8.34 -5.55 8.26
C VAL A 101 9.46 -4.61 8.67
N GLY A 102 10.71 -4.99 8.43
CA GLY A 102 11.88 -4.15 8.70
C GLY A 102 11.86 -2.85 7.88
N ALA A 103 11.53 -2.93 6.59
CA ALA A 103 11.39 -1.77 5.71
C ALA A 103 10.27 -0.82 6.17
N PHE A 104 9.13 -1.37 6.60
CA PHE A 104 8.02 -0.61 7.16
C PHE A 104 8.42 0.12 8.44
N LEU A 105 9.04 -0.57 9.39
CA LEU A 105 9.48 0.03 10.64
C LEU A 105 10.52 1.13 10.40
N LEU A 106 11.53 0.85 9.57
CA LEU A 106 12.56 1.84 9.24
C LEU A 106 11.96 3.05 8.51
N GLY A 107 11.09 2.83 7.52
CA GLY A 107 10.39 3.90 6.81
C GLY A 107 9.56 4.76 7.75
N THR A 108 8.82 4.12 8.68
CA THR A 108 8.03 4.82 9.69
C THR A 108 8.92 5.66 10.61
N VAL A 109 10.03 5.11 11.12
CA VAL A 109 10.98 5.85 11.97
C VAL A 109 11.57 7.04 11.22
N LEU A 110 11.99 6.86 9.97
CA LEU A 110 12.54 7.95 9.16
C LEU A 110 11.50 9.05 8.94
N GLN A 111 10.26 8.69 8.61
CA GLN A 111 9.18 9.65 8.39
C GLN A 111 8.81 10.42 9.65
N LEU A 112 8.68 9.73 10.79
CA LEU A 112 8.45 10.37 12.07
C LEU A 112 9.66 11.23 12.48
N GLY A 113 10.88 10.79 12.19
CA GLY A 113 12.09 11.56 12.39
C GLY A 113 12.06 12.92 11.69
N ILE A 114 11.57 12.96 10.44
CA ILE A 114 11.41 14.23 9.69
C ILE A 114 10.43 15.17 10.40
N VAL A 115 9.36 14.65 10.99
CA VAL A 115 8.35 15.46 11.68
C VAL A 115 8.81 15.92 13.06
N PHE A 116 9.51 15.06 13.82
CA PHE A 116 9.86 15.34 15.21
C PHE A 116 11.22 16.03 15.40
N VAL A 117 12.14 15.92 14.43
CA VAL A 117 13.41 16.65 14.48
C VAL A 117 13.23 18.07 13.96
N PRO A 118 13.39 19.12 14.79
CA PRO A 118 13.03 20.50 14.42
C PRO A 118 13.69 20.99 13.13
N THR A 119 14.98 20.72 12.97
CA THR A 119 15.75 21.12 11.77
C THR A 119 15.18 20.46 10.49
N LEU A 120 14.79 19.19 10.56
CA LEU A 120 14.19 18.50 9.42
C LEU A 120 12.78 19.01 9.15
N ALA A 121 11.98 19.18 10.20
CA ALA A 121 10.63 19.70 10.07
C ALA A 121 10.63 21.10 9.41
N GLU A 122 11.57 21.97 9.78
CA GLU A 122 11.74 23.29 9.17
C GLU A 122 12.07 23.19 7.67
N ILE A 123 13.04 22.35 7.29
CA ILE A 123 13.42 22.15 5.89
C ILE A 123 12.21 21.71 5.04
N PHE A 124 11.40 20.79 5.55
CA PHE A 124 10.20 20.29 4.88
C PHE A 124 8.96 21.18 5.12
N LYS A 125 9.10 22.27 5.89
CA LYS A 125 8.01 23.18 6.29
C LYS A 125 6.85 22.43 6.95
N LEU A 126 7.16 21.52 7.84
CA LEU A 126 6.19 20.75 8.61
C LEU A 126 6.01 21.35 9.99
N THR A 127 4.83 21.14 10.58
CA THR A 127 4.48 21.59 11.93
C THR A 127 4.09 20.40 12.79
N GLN A 128 4.17 20.58 14.12
CA GLN A 128 3.72 19.54 15.05
C GLN A 128 2.21 19.41 14.99
N LEU A 129 1.73 18.16 14.95
CA LEU A 129 0.32 17.83 14.98
C LEU A 129 -0.15 17.59 16.42
N ASN A 130 -1.36 18.04 16.74
CA ASN A 130 -2.02 17.67 17.98
C ASN A 130 -2.65 16.26 17.89
N THR A 131 -3.12 15.73 19.01
CA THR A 131 -3.67 14.36 19.10
C THR A 131 -4.81 14.12 18.10
N THR A 132 -5.73 15.07 17.94
CA THR A 132 -6.85 14.92 17.00
C THR A 132 -6.37 14.86 15.55
N GLN A 133 -5.41 15.70 15.17
CA GLN A 133 -4.82 15.74 13.83
C GLN A 133 -4.07 14.43 13.54
N TRP A 134 -3.34 13.89 14.51
CA TRP A 134 -2.70 12.57 14.42
C TRP A 134 -3.72 11.46 14.20
N LEU A 135 -4.81 11.41 14.99
CA LEU A 135 -5.85 10.40 14.84
C LEU A 135 -6.51 10.44 13.45
N ILE A 136 -6.81 11.63 12.95
CA ILE A 136 -7.36 11.81 11.59
C ILE A 136 -6.36 11.30 10.54
N THR A 137 -5.10 11.70 10.66
CA THR A 137 -4.04 11.30 9.71
C THR A 137 -3.84 9.80 9.68
N ILE A 138 -3.80 9.14 10.85
CA ILE A 138 -3.68 7.69 10.98
C ILE A 138 -4.92 6.99 10.39
N ALA A 139 -6.12 7.47 10.69
CA ALA A 139 -7.35 6.89 10.16
C ALA A 139 -7.39 6.93 8.63
N ILE A 140 -6.99 8.07 8.02
CA ILE A 140 -6.87 8.22 6.56
C ILE A 140 -5.83 7.25 5.99
N SER A 141 -4.69 7.10 6.67
CA SER A 141 -3.59 6.22 6.20
C SER A 141 -3.95 4.73 6.24
N ILE A 142 -4.84 4.32 7.13
CA ILE A 142 -5.28 2.93 7.25
C ILE A 142 -6.46 2.60 6.32
N ALA A 143 -7.27 3.57 5.94
CA ALA A 143 -8.49 3.37 5.17
C ALA A 143 -8.29 2.55 3.86
N PRO A 144 -7.22 2.75 3.06
CA PRO A 144 -6.98 1.95 1.86
C PRO A 144 -6.76 0.46 2.10
N ILE A 145 -6.23 0.05 3.26
CA ILE A 145 -6.13 -1.39 3.58
C ILE A 145 -7.51 -2.02 3.54
N ILE A 146 -8.47 -1.38 4.20
CA ILE A 146 -9.85 -1.90 4.30
C ILE A 146 -10.46 -1.99 2.91
N ILE A 147 -10.26 -0.96 2.08
CA ILE A 147 -10.80 -0.91 0.71
C ILE A 147 -10.19 -2.04 -0.14
N VAL A 148 -8.87 -2.20 -0.12
CA VAL A 148 -8.19 -3.23 -0.92
C VAL A 148 -8.57 -4.64 -0.44
N GLU A 149 -8.66 -4.87 0.88
CA GLU A 149 -9.08 -6.17 1.40
C GLU A 149 -10.54 -6.50 1.07
N LEU A 150 -11.44 -5.51 1.10
CA LEU A 150 -12.81 -5.69 0.64
C LEU A 150 -12.87 -6.00 -0.86
N GLN A 151 -12.05 -5.32 -1.66
CA GLN A 151 -11.94 -5.59 -3.10
C GLN A 151 -11.43 -7.00 -3.38
N LYS A 152 -10.37 -7.46 -2.68
CA LYS A 152 -9.85 -8.83 -2.79
C LYS A 152 -10.93 -9.85 -2.45
N LYS A 153 -11.64 -9.64 -1.33
CA LYS A 153 -12.74 -10.52 -0.92
C LYS A 153 -13.89 -10.54 -1.93
N PHE A 154 -14.26 -9.38 -2.47
CA PHE A 154 -15.30 -9.29 -3.50
C PHE A 154 -14.90 -10.03 -4.77
N ASN A 155 -13.66 -9.88 -5.22
CA ASN A 155 -13.12 -10.60 -6.37
C ASN A 155 -13.10 -12.11 -6.13
N GLU A 156 -12.72 -12.58 -4.93
CA GLU A 156 -12.75 -14.00 -4.54
C GLU A 156 -14.19 -14.56 -4.61
N LEU A 157 -15.19 -13.79 -4.16
CA LEU A 157 -16.60 -14.21 -4.20
C LEU A 157 -17.19 -14.21 -5.60
N LYS A 158 -16.81 -13.25 -6.46
CA LYS A 158 -17.40 -13.08 -7.81
C LYS A 158 -16.77 -14.01 -8.84
N PHE A 159 -15.47 -14.23 -8.76
CA PHE A 159 -14.71 -14.98 -9.77
C PHE A 159 -14.26 -16.37 -9.27
N GLY A 160 -14.63 -16.76 -8.04
CA GLY A 160 -14.06 -17.89 -7.35
C GLY A 160 -12.61 -17.63 -6.94
N LYS A 161 -11.97 -18.59 -6.27
CA LYS A 161 -10.50 -18.59 -6.24
C LYS A 161 -10.08 -18.54 -7.69
N VAL A 162 -9.22 -17.62 -8.07
CA VAL A 162 -8.50 -17.66 -9.35
C VAL A 162 -7.51 -18.83 -9.24
N VAL A 163 -8.07 -20.01 -9.13
CA VAL A 163 -7.43 -21.23 -9.55
C VAL A 163 -7.45 -21.08 -11.06
N TYR A 164 -6.32 -20.74 -11.63
CA TYR A 164 -6.12 -20.89 -13.05
C TYR A 164 -6.40 -22.35 -13.34
N ASP A 165 -7.65 -22.68 -13.71
CA ASP A 165 -8.07 -24.01 -14.08
C ASP A 165 -7.51 -24.29 -15.49
N TYR A 166 -6.28 -24.86 -15.48
CA TYR A 166 -5.57 -25.25 -16.70
C TYR A 166 -6.21 -26.42 -17.45
N LYS A 167 -7.15 -27.14 -16.82
CA LYS A 167 -7.80 -28.26 -17.47
C LYS A 167 -8.73 -27.86 -18.60
N THR A 168 -9.26 -26.64 -18.58
CA THR A 168 -10.27 -26.20 -19.58
C THR A 168 -9.67 -25.61 -20.85
N ARG A 169 -8.36 -25.39 -20.98
CA ARG A 169 -7.73 -24.83 -22.20
C ARG A 169 -6.98 -25.85 -23.08
N GLN A 170 -7.04 -27.13 -22.80
CA GLN A 170 -6.48 -28.15 -23.67
C GLN A 170 -7.52 -28.83 -24.58
N GLU A 171 -8.79 -28.40 -24.57
CA GLU A 171 -9.85 -28.98 -25.38
C GLU A 171 -10.49 -27.96 -26.38
N VAL A 172 -9.72 -27.00 -26.86
CA VAL A 172 -10.14 -26.19 -28.04
C VAL A 172 -9.00 -26.07 -29.02
#